data_4d7d75ec52dffec4950ea874aeeff5ea
#
_entry.id   4d7d75ec52dffec4950ea874aeeff5ea
#
_cell.length_a   1.000
_cell.length_b   1.000
_cell.length_c   1.000
_cell.angle_alpha   90.00
_cell.angle_beta   90.00
_cell.angle_gamma   90.00
#
_symmetry.space_group_name_H-M   'P 1'
#
loop_
_entity.id
_entity.type
_entity.pdbx_description
1 polymer ?
#
loop_
_entity_poly.entity_id
_entity_poly.type
_entity_poly.pdbx_seq_one_letter_code
_entity_poly.pdbx_strand_id
1 'polypeptide(L)'
;MTKVVSMARTSEYWISRARKHRLAGRYDEAMALLAKTREQYGTGEALERELAQTYDEMGCEEEAARAYLRVARMKGEYRAEALFQLALSAAQRAELVRAASYFDQFEKSDRRHVSPDLVALLGQQLRQALEKPTPQTRRERAKALERRAVERLQGGRVYAARRTMLHAIDLWENAQRLTLLACCELILGRLDEAQTHAEQAHALAPARVQTLCVLVDVLYATGKTEQARRMLHIAVLRAQSVDERLNVAVESAKHGEDGLTLRLTRSLLRRDPYCMRGMMLRGCALMNLRRFDEAKRVFGRLCILLPEDTVCQAYYAMARNEQPPEGRLTLGLDVPPEEAVNRAMRIISAMAETPLQGTRELYELSAWALRSAIAGTNTALLAMMLMSALETPEAVDVLLDALTDPQVSDGVKRAILQALTASRGFQPYDVDIGGRYVRLAAGALSGRTMDGEAARTVVQAACDALSPDFPQAPKMLLPMYIAFLEQNGVPKRREQPACAAALEYLFHRLSGRKVGLNRITAKYGVSPRLCRTKANRILRAVRKQAENNTKGSVDDEMHQL
;
A
#
# COMPACT_ATOMS: atom_id res chain seq x y z
N MET A 1 1.37 36.87 -46.22
CA MET A 1 0.76 35.77 -45.44
C MET A 1 1.87 34.96 -44.78
N THR A 2 2.26 35.29 -43.57
CA THR A 2 3.27 34.58 -42.80
C THR A 2 2.64 33.31 -42.25
N LYS A 3 3.05 32.15 -42.74
CA LYS A 3 2.69 30.85 -42.15
C LYS A 3 3.25 30.80 -40.71
N VAL A 4 2.39 30.96 -39.73
CA VAL A 4 2.70 30.59 -38.35
C VAL A 4 2.84 29.07 -38.31
N VAL A 5 4.07 28.58 -38.41
CA VAL A 5 4.39 27.18 -38.15
C VAL A 5 4.18 26.99 -36.65
N SER A 6 3.05 26.42 -36.28
CA SER A 6 2.80 25.92 -34.93
C SER A 6 3.81 24.81 -34.69
N MET A 7 4.94 25.11 -34.05
CA MET A 7 5.84 24.09 -33.53
C MET A 7 5.03 23.25 -32.52
N ALA A 8 4.79 21.99 -32.85
CA ALA A 8 4.21 21.03 -31.91
C ALA A 8 5.16 20.98 -30.71
N ARG A 9 4.71 21.50 -29.55
CA ARG A 9 5.50 21.52 -28.31
C ARG A 9 5.57 20.11 -27.78
N THR A 10 6.77 19.59 -27.56
CA THR A 10 7.01 18.24 -27.01
C THR A 10 6.67 18.15 -25.53
N SER A 11 6.49 16.93 -25.02
CA SER A 11 6.32 16.69 -23.56
C SER A 11 7.47 17.31 -22.75
N GLU A 12 8.70 17.24 -23.23
CA GLU A 12 9.89 17.83 -22.60
C GLU A 12 9.80 19.35 -22.41
N TYR A 13 9.20 20.06 -23.37
CA TYR A 13 8.96 21.50 -23.23
C TYR A 13 8.06 21.78 -22.01
N TRP A 14 6.97 21.04 -21.87
CA TRP A 14 6.02 21.25 -20.78
C TRP A 14 6.60 20.83 -19.42
N ILE A 15 7.35 19.73 -19.38
CA ILE A 15 8.08 19.27 -18.17
C ILE A 15 9.11 20.34 -17.76
N SER A 16 9.89 20.88 -18.70
CA SER A 16 10.84 21.95 -18.41
C SER A 16 10.18 23.21 -17.87
N ARG A 17 8.99 23.54 -18.39
CA ARG A 17 8.20 24.67 -17.88
C ARG A 17 7.64 24.41 -16.49
N ALA A 18 7.14 23.21 -16.22
CA ALA A 18 6.68 22.80 -14.89
C ALA A 18 7.83 22.87 -13.87
N ARG A 19 9.03 22.39 -14.25
CA ARG A 19 10.26 22.52 -13.43
C ARG A 19 10.58 23.95 -13.05
N LYS A 20 10.43 24.91 -13.97
CA LYS A 20 10.63 26.33 -13.67
C LYS A 20 9.64 26.85 -12.62
N HIS A 21 8.38 26.40 -12.70
CA HIS A 21 7.38 26.75 -11.67
C HIS A 21 7.73 26.10 -10.33
N ARG A 22 8.12 24.81 -10.30
CA ARG A 22 8.56 24.11 -9.10
C ARG A 22 9.73 24.84 -8.41
N LEU A 23 10.80 25.12 -9.15
CA LEU A 23 11.97 25.84 -8.64
C LEU A 23 11.66 27.25 -8.14
N ALA A 24 10.55 27.84 -8.60
CA ALA A 24 10.04 29.12 -8.11
C ALA A 24 9.06 28.98 -6.94
N GLY A 25 8.84 27.77 -6.40
CA GLY A 25 7.91 27.49 -5.31
C GLY A 25 6.43 27.58 -5.71
N ARG A 26 6.13 27.66 -7.01
CA ARG A 26 4.76 27.74 -7.54
C ARG A 26 4.25 26.35 -7.90
N TYR A 27 3.97 25.57 -6.86
CA TYR A 27 3.65 24.14 -7.03
C TYR A 27 2.26 23.91 -7.65
N ASP A 28 1.27 24.77 -7.38
CA ASP A 28 -0.06 24.68 -8.00
C ASP A 28 0.03 24.76 -9.54
N GLU A 29 0.83 25.70 -10.07
CA GLU A 29 1.04 25.85 -11.52
C GLU A 29 1.89 24.69 -12.09
N ALA A 30 2.88 24.23 -11.35
CA ALA A 30 3.69 23.08 -11.75
C ALA A 30 2.83 21.83 -11.87
N MET A 31 2.01 21.52 -10.87
CA MET A 31 1.12 20.36 -10.87
C MET A 31 0.07 20.42 -11.97
N ALA A 32 -0.55 21.59 -12.19
CA ALA A 32 -1.50 21.77 -13.29
C ALA A 32 -0.88 21.51 -14.67
N LEU A 33 0.38 21.94 -14.88
CA LEU A 33 1.11 21.67 -16.12
C LEU A 33 1.47 20.19 -16.26
N LEU A 34 1.92 19.53 -15.19
CA LEU A 34 2.28 18.11 -15.22
C LEU A 34 1.06 17.23 -15.46
N ALA A 35 -0.08 17.52 -14.82
CA ALA A 35 -1.34 16.82 -15.05
C ALA A 35 -1.79 16.93 -16.52
N LYS A 36 -1.76 18.16 -17.08
CA LYS A 36 -2.09 18.39 -18.49
C LYS A 36 -1.11 17.67 -19.43
N THR A 37 0.18 17.66 -19.10
CA THR A 37 1.20 16.96 -19.90
C THR A 37 0.93 15.46 -19.92
N ARG A 38 0.57 14.89 -18.78
CA ARG A 38 0.21 13.47 -18.66
C ARG A 38 -1.04 13.14 -19.47
N GLU A 39 -2.05 14.00 -19.46
CA GLU A 39 -3.27 13.81 -20.23
C GLU A 39 -3.00 13.82 -21.75
N GLN A 40 -2.11 14.70 -22.21
CA GLN A 40 -1.80 14.87 -23.65
C GLN A 40 -0.79 13.86 -24.20
N TYR A 41 0.20 13.46 -23.41
CA TYR A 41 1.36 12.67 -23.86
C TYR A 41 1.49 11.32 -23.17
N GLY A 42 0.61 11.01 -22.21
CA GLY A 42 0.71 9.80 -21.40
C GLY A 42 1.79 9.87 -20.31
N THR A 43 2.07 8.72 -19.73
CA THR A 43 3.07 8.56 -18.68
C THR A 43 4.47 8.38 -19.26
N GLY A 44 5.47 9.02 -18.67
CA GLY A 44 6.87 8.90 -19.10
C GLY A 44 7.81 9.12 -17.91
N GLU A 45 9.01 8.54 -17.98
CA GLU A 45 9.96 8.56 -16.86
C GLU A 45 10.30 9.99 -16.40
N ALA A 46 10.57 10.90 -17.33
CA ALA A 46 10.88 12.29 -17.02
C ALA A 46 9.70 13.03 -16.37
N LEU A 47 8.47 12.72 -16.79
CA LEU A 47 7.26 13.27 -16.21
C LEU A 47 7.04 12.79 -14.78
N GLU A 48 7.12 11.47 -14.55
CA GLU A 48 6.95 10.88 -13.22
C GLU A 48 8.04 11.34 -12.26
N ARG A 49 9.27 11.50 -12.73
CA ARG A 49 10.36 12.06 -11.94
C ARG A 49 10.07 13.50 -11.51
N GLU A 50 9.60 14.35 -12.43
CA GLU A 50 9.29 15.74 -12.10
C GLU A 50 8.08 15.84 -11.15
N LEU A 51 7.08 14.95 -11.28
CA LEU A 51 5.99 14.79 -10.33
C LEU A 51 6.51 14.39 -8.95
N ALA A 52 7.39 13.36 -8.89
CA ALA A 52 7.98 12.90 -7.64
C ALA A 52 8.74 14.01 -6.91
N GLN A 53 9.59 14.76 -7.64
CA GLN A 53 10.33 15.89 -7.09
C GLN A 53 9.42 17.04 -6.65
N THR A 54 8.33 17.28 -7.36
CA THR A 54 7.35 18.32 -6.98
C THR A 54 6.65 17.94 -5.68
N TYR A 55 6.19 16.69 -5.54
CA TYR A 55 5.59 16.19 -4.31
C TYR A 55 6.57 16.21 -3.14
N ASP A 56 7.82 15.83 -3.37
CA ASP A 56 8.86 15.80 -2.34
C ASP A 56 9.13 17.21 -1.78
N GLU A 57 9.29 18.22 -2.65
CA GLU A 57 9.45 19.61 -2.24
C GLU A 57 8.20 20.22 -1.56
N MET A 58 7.03 19.69 -1.87
CA MET A 58 5.77 20.05 -1.18
C MET A 58 5.63 19.37 0.19
N GLY A 59 6.51 18.42 0.54
CA GLY A 59 6.39 17.60 1.75
C GLY A 59 5.30 16.52 1.68
N CYS A 60 4.86 16.15 0.46
CA CYS A 60 3.85 15.12 0.23
C CYS A 60 4.53 13.76 0.04
N GLU A 61 5.02 13.19 1.15
CA GLU A 61 5.89 12.00 1.13
C GLU A 61 5.27 10.77 0.49
N GLU A 62 3.96 10.53 0.71
CA GLU A 62 3.27 9.35 0.16
C GLU A 62 3.13 9.45 -1.35
N GLU A 63 2.75 10.61 -1.88
CA GLU A 63 2.61 10.88 -3.30
C GLU A 63 3.97 10.88 -4.01
N ALA A 64 4.98 11.48 -3.38
CA ALA A 64 6.36 11.44 -3.86
C ALA A 64 6.85 9.99 -3.97
N ALA A 65 6.63 9.17 -2.92
CA ALA A 65 7.00 7.76 -2.93
C ALA A 65 6.30 6.97 -4.05
N ARG A 66 5.00 7.20 -4.29
CA ARG A 66 4.27 6.55 -5.40
C ARG A 66 4.84 6.93 -6.76
N ALA A 67 5.14 8.21 -6.97
CA ALA A 67 5.73 8.67 -8.22
C ALA A 67 7.15 8.11 -8.42
N TYR A 68 7.99 8.09 -7.36
CA TYR A 68 9.31 7.44 -7.42
C TYR A 68 9.21 5.92 -7.68
N LEU A 69 8.21 5.23 -7.14
CA LEU A 69 7.97 3.80 -7.45
C LEU A 69 7.64 3.59 -8.93
N ARG A 70 6.86 4.48 -9.55
CA ARG A 70 6.59 4.43 -11.00
C ARG A 70 7.86 4.64 -11.82
N VAL A 71 8.72 5.62 -11.46
CA VAL A 71 10.03 5.82 -12.08
C VAL A 71 10.91 4.57 -11.93
N ALA A 72 11.00 4.01 -10.74
CA ALA A 72 11.79 2.81 -10.47
C ALA A 72 11.34 1.60 -11.31
N ARG A 73 10.03 1.47 -11.58
CA ARG A 73 9.45 0.41 -12.41
C ARG A 73 9.78 0.56 -13.90
N MET A 74 9.87 1.78 -14.41
CA MET A 74 10.14 2.06 -15.84
C MET A 74 11.53 1.62 -16.29
N LYS A 75 12.46 1.35 -15.35
CA LYS A 75 13.83 0.84 -15.60
C LYS A 75 14.66 1.70 -16.56
N GLY A 76 14.39 2.98 -16.61
CA GLY A 76 15.10 3.96 -17.39
C GLY A 76 16.31 4.55 -16.66
N GLU A 77 16.72 5.71 -17.12
CA GLU A 77 17.92 6.43 -16.65
C GLU A 77 17.82 6.85 -15.16
N TYR A 78 16.61 7.23 -14.71
CA TYR A 78 16.38 7.76 -13.36
C TYR A 78 16.00 6.71 -12.32
N ARG A 79 16.00 5.41 -12.68
CA ARG A 79 15.67 4.32 -11.75
C ARG A 79 16.52 4.35 -10.47
N ALA A 80 17.83 4.55 -10.61
CA ALA A 80 18.73 4.58 -9.46
C ALA A 80 18.41 5.75 -8.52
N GLU A 81 18.22 6.94 -9.06
CA GLU A 81 17.82 8.13 -8.30
C GLU A 81 16.52 7.87 -7.53
N ALA A 82 15.50 7.32 -8.19
CA ALA A 82 14.22 7.01 -7.56
C ALA A 82 14.36 6.00 -6.41
N LEU A 83 15.12 4.91 -6.60
CA LEU A 83 15.37 3.93 -5.54
C LEU A 83 16.14 4.51 -4.36
N PHE A 84 17.07 5.42 -4.60
CA PHE A 84 17.81 6.12 -3.55
C PHE A 84 16.89 7.04 -2.73
N GLN A 85 16.04 7.82 -3.40
CA GLN A 85 15.06 8.70 -2.73
C GLN A 85 14.04 7.88 -1.91
N LEU A 86 13.57 6.76 -2.44
CA LEU A 86 12.72 5.82 -1.69
C LEU A 86 13.41 5.24 -0.46
N ALA A 87 14.71 4.90 -0.57
CA ALA A 87 15.49 4.41 0.57
C ALA A 87 15.64 5.50 1.63
N LEU A 88 15.92 6.73 1.23
CA LEU A 88 16.08 7.88 2.12
C LEU A 88 14.77 8.19 2.85
N SER A 89 13.66 8.33 2.12
CA SER A 89 12.33 8.59 2.69
C SER A 89 11.89 7.47 3.65
N ALA A 90 12.09 6.20 3.30
CA ALA A 90 11.78 5.07 4.17
C ALA A 90 12.66 5.06 5.44
N ALA A 91 13.94 5.45 5.34
CA ALA A 91 14.83 5.57 6.50
C ALA A 91 14.37 6.69 7.45
N GLN A 92 13.96 7.83 6.93
CA GLN A 92 13.42 8.95 7.71
C GLN A 92 12.15 8.53 8.49
N ARG A 93 11.29 7.71 7.89
CA ARG A 93 10.10 7.13 8.54
C ARG A 93 10.41 5.95 9.48
N ALA A 94 11.70 5.64 9.69
CA ALA A 94 12.16 4.49 10.49
C ALA A 94 11.69 3.11 9.96
N GLU A 95 11.32 3.00 8.69
CA GLU A 95 10.99 1.76 7.98
C GLU A 95 12.27 1.05 7.51
N LEU A 96 13.17 0.72 8.43
CA LEU A 96 14.55 0.32 8.15
C LEU A 96 14.67 -0.89 7.21
N VAL A 97 13.76 -1.87 7.32
CA VAL A 97 13.77 -3.07 6.45
C VAL A 97 13.43 -2.70 5.01
N ARG A 98 12.46 -1.82 4.82
CA ARG A 98 12.06 -1.31 3.51
C ARG A 98 13.15 -0.42 2.93
N ALA A 99 13.70 0.50 3.73
CA ALA A 99 14.82 1.35 3.34
C ALA A 99 16.01 0.53 2.83
N ALA A 100 16.41 -0.50 3.58
CA ALA A 100 17.49 -1.40 3.18
C ALA A 100 17.17 -2.17 1.89
N SER A 101 15.91 -2.58 1.68
CA SER A 101 15.52 -3.27 0.44
C SER A 101 15.56 -2.37 -0.79
N TYR A 102 15.16 -1.10 -0.67
CA TYR A 102 15.33 -0.11 -1.74
C TYR A 102 16.81 0.15 -2.01
N PHE A 103 17.60 0.29 -0.95
CA PHE A 103 19.04 0.53 -1.07
C PHE A 103 19.78 -0.64 -1.73
N ASP A 104 19.41 -1.89 -1.43
CA ASP A 104 19.94 -3.09 -2.09
C ASP A 104 19.63 -3.13 -3.59
N GLN A 105 18.42 -2.71 -3.98
CA GLN A 105 18.05 -2.60 -5.40
C GLN A 105 18.77 -1.42 -6.08
N PHE A 106 18.97 -0.31 -5.37
CA PHE A 106 19.78 0.81 -5.84
C PHE A 106 21.22 0.38 -6.10
N GLU A 107 21.84 -0.38 -5.19
CA GLU A 107 23.22 -0.86 -5.35
C GLU A 107 23.42 -1.74 -6.60
N LYS A 108 22.35 -2.41 -7.06
CA LYS A 108 22.33 -3.25 -8.27
C LYS A 108 22.02 -2.46 -9.55
N SER A 109 21.74 -1.16 -9.45
CA SER A 109 21.40 -0.29 -10.58
C SER A 109 22.54 0.65 -10.97
N ASP A 110 22.41 1.37 -12.09
CA ASP A 110 23.40 2.36 -12.55
C ASP A 110 23.32 3.62 -11.68
N ARG A 111 24.41 3.96 -10.98
CA ARG A 111 24.46 4.99 -9.92
C ARG A 111 24.80 6.40 -10.42
N ARG A 112 24.76 6.69 -11.71
CA ARG A 112 25.32 7.92 -12.33
C ARG A 112 24.79 9.23 -11.76
N HIS A 113 23.56 9.26 -11.26
CA HIS A 113 22.87 10.49 -10.85
C HIS A 113 22.81 10.71 -9.33
N VAL A 114 23.54 9.91 -8.55
CA VAL A 114 23.52 10.00 -7.08
C VAL A 114 24.91 10.25 -6.54
N SER A 115 25.05 11.22 -5.63
CA SER A 115 26.34 11.55 -5.01
C SER A 115 26.92 10.35 -4.24
N PRO A 116 28.20 9.97 -4.50
CA PRO A 116 28.85 8.87 -3.80
C PRO A 116 28.89 9.06 -2.27
N ASP A 117 29.05 10.29 -1.80
CA ASP A 117 29.12 10.61 -0.38
C ASP A 117 27.79 10.35 0.33
N LEU A 118 26.67 10.75 -0.31
CA LEU A 118 25.33 10.47 0.21
C LEU A 118 25.02 8.96 0.24
N VAL A 119 25.47 8.24 -0.79
CA VAL A 119 25.33 6.76 -0.85
C VAL A 119 26.10 6.10 0.30
N ALA A 120 27.35 6.52 0.52
CA ALA A 120 28.19 5.99 1.60
C ALA A 120 27.57 6.27 2.97
N LEU A 121 27.08 7.50 3.19
CA LEU A 121 26.43 7.92 4.43
C LEU A 121 25.16 7.10 4.73
N LEU A 122 24.24 7.02 3.78
CA LEU A 122 22.99 6.26 3.94
C LEU A 122 23.28 4.77 4.15
N GLY A 123 24.19 4.18 3.38
CA GLY A 123 24.60 2.79 3.52
C GLY A 123 25.20 2.49 4.89
N GLN A 124 26.02 3.39 5.44
CA GLN A 124 26.55 3.27 6.80
C GLN A 124 25.44 3.37 7.86
N GLN A 125 24.55 4.35 7.75
CA GLN A 125 23.42 4.52 8.69
C GLN A 125 22.49 3.32 8.69
N LEU A 126 22.16 2.76 7.53
CA LEU A 126 21.30 1.58 7.41
C LEU A 126 21.97 0.34 8.03
N ARG A 127 23.26 0.11 7.77
CA ARG A 127 24.02 -1.00 8.41
C ARG A 127 24.00 -0.87 9.93
N GLN A 128 24.36 0.28 10.47
CA GLN A 128 24.36 0.54 11.92
C GLN A 128 22.96 0.39 12.54
N ALA A 129 21.90 0.82 11.84
CA ALA A 129 20.54 0.72 12.33
C ALA A 129 19.98 -0.72 12.28
N LEU A 130 20.46 -1.54 11.34
CA LEU A 130 20.09 -2.95 11.19
C LEU A 130 20.92 -3.89 12.06
N GLU A 131 22.15 -3.53 12.39
CA GLU A 131 22.94 -4.19 13.42
C GLU A 131 22.26 -3.98 14.77
N LYS A 132 21.39 -4.93 15.13
CA LYS A 132 20.70 -4.88 16.44
C LYS A 132 21.71 -5.20 17.53
N PRO A 133 22.25 -4.22 18.27
CA PRO A 133 22.97 -4.55 19.47
C PRO A 133 22.01 -5.32 20.38
N THR A 134 22.48 -6.42 20.93
CA THR A 134 21.71 -7.16 21.95
C THR A 134 21.44 -6.20 23.10
N PRO A 135 20.17 -5.91 23.44
CA PRO A 135 19.87 -4.89 24.45
C PRO A 135 20.48 -5.29 25.78
N GLN A 136 21.47 -4.57 26.23
CA GLN A 136 22.23 -4.88 27.43
C GLN A 136 21.56 -4.33 28.69
N THR A 137 20.92 -3.16 28.57
CA THR A 137 20.28 -2.50 29.70
C THR A 137 18.77 -2.80 29.76
N ARG A 138 18.19 -2.70 30.98
CA ARG A 138 16.74 -2.82 31.21
C ARG A 138 15.95 -1.81 30.37
N ARG A 139 16.48 -0.59 30.22
CA ARG A 139 15.89 0.49 29.42
C ARG A 139 15.90 0.17 27.92
N GLU A 140 16.97 -0.39 27.40
CA GLU A 140 17.08 -0.80 25.99
C GLU A 140 16.14 -1.96 25.66
N ARG A 141 16.01 -2.94 26.57
CA ARG A 141 15.03 -4.04 26.45
C ARG A 141 13.60 -3.50 26.39
N ALA A 142 13.26 -2.55 27.28
CA ALA A 142 11.96 -1.89 27.28
C ALA A 142 11.70 -1.14 25.96
N LYS A 143 12.70 -0.42 25.41
CA LYS A 143 12.60 0.27 24.12
C LYS A 143 12.44 -0.70 22.94
N ALA A 144 13.10 -1.85 22.97
CA ALA A 144 12.95 -2.90 21.97
C ALA A 144 11.55 -3.52 21.98
N LEU A 145 10.98 -3.76 23.17
CA LEU A 145 9.61 -4.23 23.32
C LEU A 145 8.57 -3.19 22.87
N GLU A 146 8.80 -1.91 23.20
CA GLU A 146 7.95 -0.80 22.75
C GLU A 146 7.85 -0.77 21.21
N ARG A 147 8.98 -0.80 20.49
CA ARG A 147 9.00 -0.88 19.03
C ARG A 147 8.22 -2.09 18.51
N ARG A 148 8.44 -3.26 19.10
CA ARG A 148 7.73 -4.49 18.73
C ARG A 148 6.22 -4.42 19.02
N ALA A 149 5.80 -3.70 20.04
CA ALA A 149 4.40 -3.47 20.34
C ALA A 149 3.75 -2.54 19.31
N VAL A 150 4.44 -1.47 18.91
CA VAL A 150 3.99 -0.56 17.86
C VAL A 150 3.84 -1.30 16.51
N GLU A 151 4.82 -2.11 16.11
CA GLU A 151 4.74 -2.96 14.91
C GLU A 151 3.52 -3.91 14.95
N ARG A 152 3.21 -4.46 16.11
CA ARG A 152 2.04 -5.34 16.30
C ARG A 152 0.73 -4.57 16.22
N LEU A 153 0.70 -3.36 16.78
CA LEU A 153 -0.47 -2.48 16.73
C LEU A 153 -0.77 -2.05 15.30
N GLN A 154 0.25 -1.63 14.56
CA GLN A 154 0.14 -1.29 13.13
C GLN A 154 -0.32 -2.49 12.28
N GLY A 155 0.07 -3.70 12.65
CA GLY A 155 -0.37 -4.95 12.02
C GLY A 155 -1.73 -5.47 12.54
N GLY A 156 -2.54 -4.65 13.23
CA GLY A 156 -3.87 -5.02 13.74
C GLY A 156 -3.88 -6.02 14.92
N ARG A 157 -2.69 -6.46 15.39
CA ARG A 157 -2.57 -7.46 16.47
C ARG A 157 -2.63 -6.81 17.86
N VAL A 158 -3.75 -6.15 18.18
CA VAL A 158 -3.90 -5.28 19.36
C VAL A 158 -3.68 -6.02 20.69
N TYR A 159 -4.23 -7.23 20.85
CA TYR A 159 -3.99 -8.05 22.04
C TYR A 159 -2.50 -8.37 22.28
N ALA A 160 -1.79 -8.71 21.20
CA ALA A 160 -0.36 -9.01 21.28
C ALA A 160 0.47 -7.74 21.53
N ALA A 161 0.05 -6.59 20.99
CA ALA A 161 0.64 -5.28 21.25
C ALA A 161 0.49 -4.90 22.72
N ARG A 162 -0.74 -4.97 23.29
CA ARG A 162 -1.03 -4.72 24.70
C ARG A 162 -0.13 -5.56 25.62
N ARG A 163 -0.09 -6.88 25.43
CA ARG A 163 0.74 -7.78 26.25
C ARG A 163 2.23 -7.42 26.19
N THR A 164 2.71 -7.04 25.02
CA THR A 164 4.11 -6.64 24.85
C THR A 164 4.39 -5.29 25.51
N MET A 165 3.42 -4.37 25.48
CA MET A 165 3.56 -3.07 26.11
C MET A 165 3.58 -3.18 27.63
N LEU A 166 2.75 -4.05 28.24
CA LEU A 166 2.81 -4.34 29.67
C LEU A 166 4.21 -4.82 30.08
N HIS A 167 4.82 -5.78 29.36
CA HIS A 167 6.19 -6.20 29.63
C HIS A 167 7.22 -5.07 29.46
N ALA A 168 7.00 -4.13 28.52
CA ALA A 168 7.88 -2.98 28.36
C ALA A 168 7.78 -2.02 29.55
N ILE A 169 6.59 -1.83 30.11
CA ILE A 169 6.31 -0.99 31.27
C ILE A 169 6.92 -1.62 32.53
N ASP A 170 6.79 -2.93 32.73
CA ASP A 170 7.42 -3.68 33.86
C ASP A 170 8.93 -3.51 33.88
N LEU A 171 9.57 -3.38 32.71
CA LEU A 171 11.01 -3.13 32.65
C LEU A 171 11.37 -1.67 32.89
N TRP A 172 10.62 -0.76 32.33
CA TRP A 172 10.85 0.69 32.42
C TRP A 172 9.58 1.46 32.06
N GLU A 173 8.91 2.02 33.06
CA GLU A 173 7.73 2.84 32.90
C GLU A 173 8.09 4.23 32.36
N ASN A 174 7.27 4.77 31.44
CA ASN A 174 7.29 6.16 31.01
C ASN A 174 5.94 6.57 30.39
N ALA A 175 5.70 7.87 30.26
CA ALA A 175 4.46 8.41 29.71
C ALA A 175 4.12 7.88 28.32
N GLN A 176 5.10 7.69 27.44
CA GLN A 176 4.88 7.19 26.09
C GLN A 176 4.32 5.78 26.06
N ARG A 177 4.86 4.87 26.89
CA ARG A 177 4.42 3.48 26.98
C ARG A 177 3.02 3.38 27.56
N LEU A 178 2.74 4.15 28.61
CA LEU A 178 1.40 4.24 29.18
C LEU A 178 0.40 4.80 28.17
N THR A 179 0.78 5.84 27.40
CA THR A 179 -0.06 6.38 26.30
C THR A 179 -0.37 5.30 25.25
N LEU A 180 0.63 4.53 24.80
CA LEU A 180 0.43 3.45 23.84
C LEU A 180 -0.38 2.29 24.41
N LEU A 181 -0.24 1.99 25.70
CA LEU A 181 -1.05 0.99 26.38
C LEU A 181 -2.51 1.44 26.45
N ALA A 182 -2.77 2.69 26.82
CA ALA A 182 -4.11 3.27 26.84
C ALA A 182 -4.77 3.22 25.46
N CYS A 183 -4.02 3.49 24.37
CA CYS A 183 -4.51 3.32 22.99
C CYS A 183 -4.93 1.86 22.72
N CYS A 184 -4.10 0.88 23.10
CA CYS A 184 -4.45 -0.53 22.89
C CYS A 184 -5.72 -0.91 23.66
N GLU A 185 -5.88 -0.42 24.90
CA GLU A 185 -7.02 -0.70 25.75
C GLU A 185 -8.29 -0.02 25.26
N LEU A 186 -8.18 1.20 24.75
CA LEU A 186 -9.30 1.91 24.11
C LEU A 186 -9.82 1.14 22.89
N ILE A 187 -8.92 0.65 22.01
CA ILE A 187 -9.28 -0.17 20.85
C ILE A 187 -9.94 -1.49 21.27
N LEU A 188 -9.51 -2.07 22.40
CA LEU A 188 -10.07 -3.30 22.96
C LEU A 188 -11.37 -3.09 23.76
N GLY A 189 -11.88 -1.85 23.86
CA GLY A 189 -13.06 -1.50 24.63
C GLY A 189 -12.88 -1.56 26.15
N ARG A 190 -11.62 -1.61 26.65
CA ARG A 190 -11.29 -1.65 28.08
C ARG A 190 -11.20 -0.23 28.64
N LEU A 191 -12.35 0.43 28.79
CA LEU A 191 -12.40 1.87 29.03
C LEU A 191 -11.82 2.28 30.40
N ASP A 192 -12.03 1.49 31.46
CA ASP A 192 -11.56 1.80 32.80
C ASP A 192 -10.01 1.72 32.91
N GLU A 193 -9.45 0.64 32.32
CA GLU A 193 -8.00 0.48 32.25
C GLU A 193 -7.36 1.57 31.37
N ALA A 194 -7.97 1.85 30.21
CA ALA A 194 -7.52 2.90 29.31
C ALA A 194 -7.49 4.27 30.02
N GLN A 195 -8.54 4.59 30.79
CA GLN A 195 -8.58 5.84 31.55
C GLN A 195 -7.48 5.90 32.61
N THR A 196 -7.31 4.83 33.39
CA THR A 196 -6.27 4.75 34.42
C THR A 196 -4.88 5.01 33.84
N HIS A 197 -4.53 4.31 32.74
CA HIS A 197 -3.22 4.46 32.13
C HIS A 197 -3.04 5.80 31.38
N ALA A 198 -4.10 6.37 30.79
CA ALA A 198 -4.04 7.68 30.17
C ALA A 198 -3.84 8.80 31.21
N GLU A 199 -4.52 8.72 32.37
CA GLU A 199 -4.35 9.67 33.48
C GLU A 199 -2.94 9.55 34.09
N GLN A 200 -2.41 8.33 34.28
CA GLN A 200 -1.03 8.11 34.72
C GLN A 200 -0.02 8.67 33.71
N ALA A 201 -0.23 8.44 32.41
CA ALA A 201 0.61 9.02 31.36
C ALA A 201 0.60 10.54 31.39
N HIS A 202 -0.58 11.15 31.58
CA HIS A 202 -0.72 12.59 31.71
C HIS A 202 -0.03 13.14 32.97
N ALA A 203 -0.12 12.44 34.10
CA ALA A 203 0.57 12.84 35.33
C ALA A 203 2.11 12.84 35.15
N LEU A 204 2.66 11.89 34.39
CA LEU A 204 4.09 11.80 34.08
C LEU A 204 4.55 12.85 33.05
N ALA A 205 3.68 13.27 32.11
CA ALA A 205 4.02 14.19 31.05
C ALA A 205 2.84 15.13 30.69
N PRO A 206 2.49 16.07 31.57
CA PRO A 206 1.27 16.89 31.41
C PRO A 206 1.31 17.88 30.23
N ALA A 207 2.50 18.17 29.69
CA ALA A 207 2.67 19.06 28.55
C ALA A 207 2.72 18.34 27.19
N ARG A 208 2.76 16.99 27.19
CA ARG A 208 2.94 16.21 25.95
C ARG A 208 1.63 16.11 25.17
N VAL A 209 1.59 16.72 23.99
CA VAL A 209 0.39 16.81 23.16
C VAL A 209 -0.19 15.42 22.83
N GLN A 210 0.64 14.44 22.45
CA GLN A 210 0.17 13.10 22.14
C GLN A 210 -0.54 12.42 23.32
N THR A 211 -0.02 12.60 24.54
CA THR A 211 -0.65 12.07 25.77
C THR A 211 -2.00 12.75 26.02
N LEU A 212 -2.07 14.07 25.81
CA LEU A 212 -3.31 14.82 25.92
C LEU A 212 -4.35 14.35 24.90
N CYS A 213 -3.98 14.10 23.65
CA CYS A 213 -4.89 13.61 22.61
C CYS A 213 -5.49 12.25 23.01
N VAL A 214 -4.67 11.31 23.46
CA VAL A 214 -5.17 9.99 23.91
C VAL A 214 -6.07 10.11 25.13
N LEU A 215 -5.75 10.99 26.08
CA LEU A 215 -6.61 11.25 27.23
C LEU A 215 -7.96 11.84 26.78
N VAL A 216 -7.96 12.73 25.79
CA VAL A 216 -9.19 13.27 25.17
C VAL A 216 -10.05 12.16 24.60
N ASP A 217 -9.46 11.25 23.80
CA ASP A 217 -10.17 10.10 23.25
C ASP A 217 -10.83 9.23 24.32
N VAL A 218 -10.07 8.90 25.35
CA VAL A 218 -10.56 8.06 26.47
C VAL A 218 -11.68 8.77 27.24
N LEU A 219 -11.54 10.07 27.50
CA LEU A 219 -12.57 10.84 28.19
C LEU A 219 -13.87 10.97 27.38
N TYR A 220 -13.79 11.10 26.06
CA TYR A 220 -14.97 11.03 25.22
C TYR A 220 -15.60 9.64 25.21
N ALA A 221 -14.81 8.60 25.11
CA ALA A 221 -15.28 7.20 25.14
C ALA A 221 -15.96 6.83 26.48
N THR A 222 -15.51 7.43 27.60
CA THR A 222 -16.09 7.24 28.93
C THR A 222 -17.23 8.25 29.24
N GLY A 223 -17.66 9.05 28.27
CA GLY A 223 -18.77 10.02 28.42
C GLY A 223 -18.43 11.30 29.18
N LYS A 224 -17.16 11.51 29.56
CA LYS A 224 -16.69 12.69 30.33
C LYS A 224 -16.41 13.89 29.40
N THR A 225 -17.40 14.29 28.60
CA THR A 225 -17.26 15.24 27.49
C THR A 225 -16.71 16.60 27.89
N GLU A 226 -17.13 17.15 29.03
CA GLU A 226 -16.65 18.47 29.52
C GLU A 226 -15.17 18.42 29.97
N GLN A 227 -14.74 17.29 30.52
CA GLN A 227 -13.33 17.09 30.84
C GLN A 227 -12.50 16.91 29.57
N ALA A 228 -13.00 16.16 28.61
CA ALA A 228 -12.37 15.96 27.31
C ALA A 228 -12.16 17.31 26.59
N ARG A 229 -13.17 18.17 26.52
CA ARG A 229 -13.05 19.51 25.93
C ARG A 229 -11.99 20.36 26.63
N ARG A 230 -11.93 20.32 27.96
CA ARG A 230 -10.86 21.03 28.71
C ARG A 230 -9.48 20.53 28.33
N MET A 231 -9.28 19.21 28.27
CA MET A 231 -7.99 18.62 27.86
C MET A 231 -7.65 18.94 26.40
N LEU A 232 -8.64 18.94 25.51
CA LEU A 232 -8.46 19.35 24.11
C LEU A 232 -7.99 20.82 24.01
N HIS A 233 -8.58 21.73 24.80
CA HIS A 233 -8.11 23.10 24.86
C HIS A 233 -6.68 23.23 25.37
N ILE A 234 -6.29 22.43 26.36
CA ILE A 234 -4.90 22.39 26.85
C ILE A 234 -3.97 21.89 25.73
N ALA A 235 -4.37 20.83 24.99
CA ALA A 235 -3.60 20.31 23.87
C ALA A 235 -3.38 21.39 22.78
N VAL A 236 -4.41 22.20 22.47
CA VAL A 236 -4.31 23.34 21.53
C VAL A 236 -3.24 24.35 21.99
N LEU A 237 -3.23 24.68 23.27
CA LEU A 237 -2.27 25.65 23.82
C LEU A 237 -0.83 25.10 23.86
N ARG A 238 -0.68 23.78 23.96
CA ARG A 238 0.62 23.10 24.04
C ARG A 238 1.21 22.79 22.66
N ALA A 239 0.39 22.64 21.63
CA ALA A 239 0.82 22.28 20.28
C ALA A 239 1.65 23.41 19.64
N GLN A 240 2.96 23.19 19.48
CA GLN A 240 3.89 24.17 18.93
C GLN A 240 4.32 23.82 17.51
N SER A 241 4.60 22.56 17.22
CA SER A 241 5.00 22.08 15.90
C SER A 241 3.79 21.95 14.93
N VAL A 242 4.09 21.85 13.63
CA VAL A 242 3.08 21.61 12.59
C VAL A 242 2.37 20.29 12.84
N ASP A 243 3.13 19.22 13.15
CA ASP A 243 2.62 17.88 13.41
C ASP A 243 1.72 17.83 14.65
N GLU A 244 2.14 18.47 15.74
CA GLU A 244 1.31 18.55 16.95
C GLU A 244 -0.01 19.27 16.69
N ARG A 245 0.00 20.37 15.93
CA ARG A 245 -1.22 21.09 15.54
C ARG A 245 -2.11 20.27 14.63
N LEU A 246 -1.53 19.52 13.71
CA LEU A 246 -2.27 18.59 12.87
C LEU A 246 -2.93 17.51 13.72
N ASN A 247 -2.20 16.89 14.65
CA ASN A 247 -2.75 15.88 15.55
C ASN A 247 -3.93 16.42 16.37
N VAL A 248 -3.80 17.62 16.97
CA VAL A 248 -4.90 18.23 17.72
C VAL A 248 -6.07 18.60 16.81
N ALA A 249 -5.82 18.99 15.55
CA ALA A 249 -6.88 19.25 14.58
C ALA A 249 -7.63 17.96 14.19
N VAL A 250 -6.92 16.84 14.06
CA VAL A 250 -7.51 15.50 13.84
C VAL A 250 -8.43 15.14 15.02
N GLU A 251 -7.93 15.28 16.25
CA GLU A 251 -8.73 14.99 17.44
C GLU A 251 -9.97 15.89 17.54
N SER A 252 -9.82 17.19 17.26
CA SER A 252 -10.99 18.10 17.28
C SER A 252 -12.04 17.73 16.22
N ALA A 253 -11.61 17.32 15.02
CA ALA A 253 -12.50 16.83 13.97
C ALA A 253 -13.22 15.54 14.37
N LYS A 254 -12.49 14.58 14.93
CA LYS A 254 -12.99 13.28 15.39
C LYS A 254 -14.12 13.45 16.41
N HIS A 255 -13.99 14.39 17.32
CA HIS A 255 -14.95 14.64 18.41
C HIS A 255 -15.98 15.75 18.13
N GLY A 256 -16.11 16.20 16.91
CA GLY A 256 -17.21 17.09 16.56
C GLY A 256 -16.94 18.58 16.70
N GLU A 257 -15.73 18.95 17.04
CA GLU A 257 -15.37 20.36 17.26
C GLU A 257 -14.94 21.06 15.95
N ASP A 258 -15.86 21.08 14.93
CA ASP A 258 -15.54 21.60 13.59
C ASP A 258 -15.10 23.06 13.60
N GLY A 259 -15.67 23.88 14.45
CA GLY A 259 -15.26 25.28 14.61
C GLY A 259 -13.81 25.41 15.09
N LEU A 260 -13.38 24.54 16.00
CA LEU A 260 -12.00 24.45 16.47
C LEU A 260 -11.07 23.91 15.36
N THR A 261 -11.51 22.87 14.67
CA THR A 261 -10.80 22.30 13.51
C THR A 261 -10.52 23.36 12.45
N LEU A 262 -11.49 24.22 12.13
CA LEU A 262 -11.29 25.32 11.17
C LEU A 262 -10.26 26.36 11.65
N ARG A 263 -10.25 26.69 12.94
CA ARG A 263 -9.25 27.62 13.50
C ARG A 263 -7.84 27.02 13.45
N LEU A 264 -7.70 25.76 13.86
CA LEU A 264 -6.42 25.04 13.87
C LEU A 264 -5.87 24.86 12.45
N THR A 265 -6.68 24.37 11.52
CA THR A 265 -6.26 24.17 10.13
C THR A 265 -5.94 25.48 9.42
N ARG A 266 -6.63 26.60 9.73
CA ARG A 266 -6.25 27.94 9.23
C ARG A 266 -4.85 28.34 9.70
N SER A 267 -4.53 28.12 10.98
CA SER A 267 -3.22 28.44 11.54
C SER A 267 -2.12 27.53 10.96
N LEU A 268 -2.42 26.26 10.79
CA LEU A 268 -1.53 25.25 10.20
C LEU A 268 -1.20 25.60 8.75
N LEU A 269 -2.22 25.84 7.91
CA LEU A 269 -2.05 26.12 6.48
C LEU A 269 -1.40 27.50 6.18
N ARG A 270 -1.31 28.38 7.16
CA ARG A 270 -0.46 29.59 7.05
C ARG A 270 1.03 29.29 7.19
N ARG A 271 1.39 28.25 7.95
CA ARG A 271 2.79 27.83 8.16
C ARG A 271 3.23 26.82 7.11
N ASP A 272 2.34 25.91 6.77
CA ASP A 272 2.52 24.91 5.75
C ASP A 272 1.34 24.92 4.78
N PRO A 273 1.41 25.72 3.70
CA PRO A 273 0.35 25.87 2.70
C PRO A 273 0.05 24.60 1.90
N TYR A 274 0.92 23.60 1.94
CA TYR A 274 0.84 22.34 1.20
C TYR A 274 0.57 21.13 2.10
N CYS A 275 0.21 21.33 3.36
CA CYS A 275 -0.24 20.26 4.24
C CYS A 275 -1.57 19.68 3.73
N MET A 276 -1.51 18.61 2.91
CA MET A 276 -2.68 17.96 2.29
C MET A 276 -3.69 17.47 3.32
N ARG A 277 -3.19 16.84 4.40
CA ARG A 277 -4.05 16.39 5.52
C ARG A 277 -4.76 17.55 6.21
N GLY A 278 -4.09 18.69 6.37
CA GLY A 278 -4.67 19.89 6.92
C GLY A 278 -5.75 20.50 6.01
N MET A 279 -5.54 20.48 4.69
CA MET A 279 -6.54 20.91 3.71
C MET A 279 -7.75 19.96 3.70
N MET A 280 -7.52 18.65 3.72
CA MET A 280 -8.59 17.65 3.76
C MET A 280 -9.45 17.83 5.02
N LEU A 281 -8.85 17.94 6.22
CA LEU A 281 -9.55 18.23 7.47
C LEU A 281 -10.38 19.50 7.39
N ARG A 282 -9.80 20.56 6.81
CA ARG A 282 -10.51 21.84 6.64
C ARG A 282 -11.72 21.67 5.73
N GLY A 283 -11.58 20.96 4.61
CA GLY A 283 -12.67 20.66 3.68
C GLY A 283 -13.79 19.88 4.38
N CYS A 284 -13.46 18.80 5.09
CA CYS A 284 -14.41 17.99 5.85
C CYS A 284 -15.17 18.82 6.91
N ALA A 285 -14.46 19.64 7.69
CA ALA A 285 -15.09 20.51 8.69
C ALA A 285 -16.03 21.54 8.05
N LEU A 286 -15.68 22.07 6.86
CA LEU A 286 -16.55 23.00 6.12
C LEU A 286 -17.81 22.29 5.60
N MET A 287 -17.69 21.05 5.11
CA MET A 287 -18.83 20.21 4.70
C MET A 287 -19.77 19.94 5.88
N ASN A 288 -19.23 19.54 7.04
CA ASN A 288 -20.01 19.31 8.26
C ASN A 288 -20.81 20.58 8.70
N LEU A 289 -20.22 21.76 8.50
CA LEU A 289 -20.85 23.04 8.79
C LEU A 289 -21.71 23.60 7.64
N ARG A 290 -21.93 22.81 6.58
CA ARG A 290 -22.68 23.18 5.36
C ARG A 290 -22.15 24.42 4.65
N ARG A 291 -20.85 24.71 4.76
CA ARG A 291 -20.17 25.83 4.09
C ARG A 291 -19.61 25.35 2.73
N PHE A 292 -20.51 24.95 1.84
CA PHE A 292 -20.18 24.24 0.59
C PHE A 292 -19.28 25.03 -0.35
N ASP A 293 -19.49 26.33 -0.52
CA ASP A 293 -18.64 27.17 -1.38
C ASP A 293 -17.18 27.24 -0.91
N GLU A 294 -16.96 27.24 0.38
CA GLU A 294 -15.60 27.23 0.93
C GLU A 294 -14.99 25.84 0.84
N ALA A 295 -15.77 24.80 1.11
CA ALA A 295 -15.34 23.42 0.95
C ALA A 295 -14.93 23.13 -0.50
N LYS A 296 -15.75 23.56 -1.49
CA LYS A 296 -15.46 23.47 -2.92
C LYS A 296 -14.13 24.13 -3.30
N ARG A 297 -13.81 25.29 -2.75
CA ARG A 297 -12.52 25.94 -3.01
C ARG A 297 -11.35 25.13 -2.46
N VAL A 298 -11.49 24.57 -1.26
CA VAL A 298 -10.44 23.74 -0.63
C VAL A 298 -10.25 22.43 -1.39
N PHE A 299 -11.33 21.70 -1.67
CA PHE A 299 -11.25 20.44 -2.42
C PHE A 299 -10.84 20.66 -3.89
N GLY A 300 -11.26 21.77 -4.51
CA GLY A 300 -10.82 22.14 -5.85
C GLY A 300 -9.31 22.33 -5.93
N ARG A 301 -8.71 22.96 -4.91
CA ARG A 301 -7.26 23.07 -4.81
C ARG A 301 -6.60 21.69 -4.60
N LEU A 302 -7.17 20.85 -3.75
CA LEU A 302 -6.68 19.47 -3.57
C LEU A 302 -6.71 18.67 -4.87
N CYS A 303 -7.76 18.80 -5.69
CA CYS A 303 -7.83 18.13 -7.00
C CYS A 303 -6.76 18.62 -7.98
N ILE A 304 -6.29 19.86 -7.87
CA ILE A 304 -5.15 20.35 -8.67
C ILE A 304 -3.84 19.73 -8.18
N LEU A 305 -3.65 19.66 -6.87
CA LEU A 305 -2.44 19.13 -6.25
C LEU A 305 -2.37 17.60 -6.30
N LEU A 306 -3.52 16.93 -6.24
CA LEU A 306 -3.67 15.47 -6.25
C LEU A 306 -4.63 15.05 -7.39
N PRO A 307 -4.25 15.21 -8.67
CA PRO A 307 -5.17 15.00 -9.79
C PRO A 307 -5.65 13.55 -9.95
N GLU A 308 -4.94 12.57 -9.39
CA GLU A 308 -5.28 11.15 -9.43
C GLU A 308 -6.02 10.67 -8.16
N ASP A 309 -6.19 11.55 -7.17
CA ASP A 309 -6.85 11.18 -5.93
C ASP A 309 -8.38 11.22 -6.08
N THR A 310 -8.94 10.03 -6.25
CA THR A 310 -10.39 9.86 -6.42
C THR A 310 -11.20 10.19 -5.16
N VAL A 311 -10.56 10.24 -3.98
CA VAL A 311 -11.19 10.69 -2.72
C VAL A 311 -11.40 12.19 -2.77
N CYS A 312 -10.37 12.96 -3.12
CA CYS A 312 -10.48 14.41 -3.30
C CYS A 312 -11.51 14.78 -4.36
N GLN A 313 -11.56 14.05 -5.47
CA GLN A 313 -12.54 14.26 -6.54
C GLN A 313 -13.98 14.02 -6.04
N ALA A 314 -14.23 12.96 -5.25
CA ALA A 314 -15.53 12.67 -4.67
C ALA A 314 -15.99 13.80 -3.73
N TYR A 315 -15.14 14.22 -2.79
CA TYR A 315 -15.48 15.33 -1.88
C TYR A 315 -15.67 16.66 -2.62
N TYR A 316 -14.90 16.91 -3.68
CA TYR A 316 -15.12 18.07 -4.54
C TYR A 316 -16.48 18.02 -5.24
N ALA A 317 -16.88 16.87 -5.77
CA ALA A 317 -18.19 16.67 -6.40
C ALA A 317 -19.33 16.88 -5.40
N MET A 318 -19.22 16.31 -4.19
CA MET A 318 -20.20 16.53 -3.11
C MET A 318 -20.33 18.02 -2.75
N ALA A 319 -19.20 18.72 -2.57
CA ALA A 319 -19.21 20.14 -2.25
C ALA A 319 -19.79 21.01 -3.39
N ARG A 320 -19.49 20.63 -4.64
CA ARG A 320 -20.02 21.31 -5.83
C ARG A 320 -21.54 21.16 -5.98
N ASN A 321 -22.08 20.00 -5.62
CA ASN A 321 -23.50 19.69 -5.71
C ASN A 321 -24.26 20.08 -4.43
N GLU A 322 -23.60 20.72 -3.47
CA GLU A 322 -24.15 21.10 -2.15
C GLU A 322 -24.77 19.90 -1.42
N GLN A 323 -24.24 18.71 -1.66
CA GLN A 323 -24.72 17.48 -1.09
C GLN A 323 -24.18 17.33 0.33
N PRO A 324 -25.02 17.39 1.37
CA PRO A 324 -24.58 17.14 2.73
C PRO A 324 -24.17 15.68 2.88
N PRO A 325 -23.09 15.40 3.65
CA PRO A 325 -22.77 14.02 3.97
C PRO A 325 -23.88 13.41 4.84
N GLU A 326 -24.20 12.14 4.64
CA GLU A 326 -25.20 11.41 5.46
C GLU A 326 -24.72 11.25 6.91
N GLY A 327 -23.41 11.20 7.10
CA GLY A 327 -22.76 11.18 8.41
C GLY A 327 -21.79 12.34 8.59
N ARG A 328 -21.15 12.37 9.75
CA ARG A 328 -20.11 13.36 10.00
C ARG A 328 -18.81 12.97 9.29
N LEU A 329 -18.27 13.88 8.50
CA LEU A 329 -16.95 13.72 7.91
C LEU A 329 -15.86 14.01 8.95
N THR A 330 -14.94 13.11 9.09
CA THR A 330 -13.68 13.27 9.84
C THR A 330 -12.53 13.45 8.86
N LEU A 331 -11.28 13.14 9.25
CA LEU A 331 -10.19 13.09 8.28
C LEU A 331 -10.49 11.99 7.26
N GLY A 332 -11.01 12.37 6.11
CA GLY A 332 -11.32 11.45 5.02
C GLY A 332 -10.04 10.98 4.36
N LEU A 333 -9.51 9.85 4.83
CA LEU A 333 -8.46 9.10 4.12
C LEU A 333 -9.08 8.21 3.03
N ASP A 334 -10.41 8.09 3.03
CA ASP A 334 -11.17 7.33 2.07
C ASP A 334 -12.55 7.97 1.82
N VAL A 335 -13.28 7.47 0.84
CA VAL A 335 -14.64 7.94 0.52
C VAL A 335 -15.63 7.56 1.62
N PRO A 336 -16.77 8.28 1.74
CA PRO A 336 -17.85 7.85 2.64
C PRO A 336 -18.35 6.43 2.34
N PRO A 337 -18.89 5.70 3.35
CA PRO A 337 -19.34 4.32 3.17
C PRO A 337 -20.36 4.14 2.03
N GLU A 338 -21.28 5.08 1.85
CA GLU A 338 -22.29 5.01 0.77
C GLU A 338 -21.61 5.14 -0.61
N GLU A 339 -20.64 6.03 -0.74
CA GLU A 339 -19.87 6.18 -1.99
C GLU A 339 -18.99 4.96 -2.23
N ALA A 340 -18.45 4.33 -1.17
CA ALA A 340 -17.72 3.08 -1.28
C ALA A 340 -18.61 1.94 -1.82
N VAL A 341 -19.84 1.83 -1.34
CA VAL A 341 -20.83 0.87 -1.87
C VAL A 341 -21.15 1.17 -3.33
N ASN A 342 -21.41 2.43 -3.68
CA ASN A 342 -21.69 2.85 -5.06
C ASN A 342 -20.52 2.50 -6.00
N ARG A 343 -19.28 2.70 -5.57
CA ARG A 343 -18.07 2.33 -6.32
C ARG A 343 -17.94 0.83 -6.49
N ALA A 344 -18.18 0.05 -5.43
CA ALA A 344 -18.18 -1.41 -5.49
C ALA A 344 -19.25 -1.92 -6.47
N MET A 345 -20.47 -1.36 -6.43
CA MET A 345 -21.53 -1.70 -7.37
C MET A 345 -21.18 -1.37 -8.81
N ARG A 346 -20.50 -0.24 -9.08
CA ARG A 346 -20.02 0.09 -10.44
C ARG A 346 -18.99 -0.91 -10.95
N ILE A 347 -18.05 -1.37 -10.10
CA ILE A 347 -17.10 -2.43 -10.45
C ILE A 347 -17.83 -3.75 -10.78
N ILE A 348 -18.83 -4.13 -9.96
CA ILE A 348 -19.63 -5.34 -10.20
C ILE A 348 -20.42 -5.22 -11.51
N SER A 349 -21.07 -4.07 -11.76
CA SER A 349 -21.82 -3.82 -12.99
C SER A 349 -20.91 -3.90 -14.23
N ALA A 350 -19.71 -3.33 -14.17
CA ALA A 350 -18.74 -3.40 -15.27
C ALA A 350 -18.33 -4.84 -15.61
N MET A 351 -18.29 -5.74 -14.62
CA MET A 351 -17.99 -7.18 -14.87
C MET A 351 -19.12 -7.89 -15.66
N ALA A 352 -20.34 -7.37 -15.64
CA ALA A 352 -21.47 -7.93 -16.37
C ALA A 352 -21.56 -7.42 -17.83
N GLU A 353 -20.79 -6.40 -18.19
CA GLU A 353 -20.76 -5.84 -19.54
C GLU A 353 -20.08 -6.78 -20.54
N THR A 354 -20.70 -6.97 -21.70
CA THR A 354 -20.12 -7.75 -22.82
C THR A 354 -20.29 -6.97 -24.14
N PRO A 355 -19.20 -6.55 -24.81
CA PRO A 355 -17.80 -6.72 -24.43
C PRO A 355 -17.36 -5.79 -23.29
N LEU A 356 -16.42 -6.27 -22.47
CA LEU A 356 -15.82 -5.49 -21.39
C LEU A 356 -15.04 -4.30 -21.98
N GLN A 357 -15.36 -3.07 -21.54
CA GLN A 357 -14.70 -1.86 -22.04
C GLN A 357 -13.81 -1.23 -20.97
N GLY A 358 -12.55 -0.99 -21.32
CA GLY A 358 -11.60 -0.26 -20.48
C GLY A 358 -11.85 1.25 -20.58
N THR A 359 -12.47 1.83 -19.55
CA THR A 359 -12.64 3.28 -19.42
C THR A 359 -11.69 3.84 -18.35
N ARG A 360 -11.34 5.12 -18.47
CA ARG A 360 -10.54 5.82 -17.48
C ARG A 360 -11.17 5.72 -16.08
N GLU A 361 -12.47 5.92 -15.98
CA GLU A 361 -13.22 5.79 -14.74
C GLU A 361 -13.05 4.41 -14.11
N LEU A 362 -13.11 3.35 -14.92
CA LEU A 362 -12.98 1.97 -14.45
C LEU A 362 -11.56 1.68 -13.91
N TYR A 363 -10.53 2.23 -14.55
CA TYR A 363 -9.15 2.13 -14.06
C TYR A 363 -8.97 2.85 -12.72
N GLU A 364 -9.52 4.07 -12.59
CA GLU A 364 -9.48 4.86 -11.35
C GLU A 364 -10.24 4.16 -10.21
N LEU A 365 -11.43 3.62 -10.48
CA LEU A 365 -12.24 2.85 -9.52
C LEU A 365 -11.50 1.58 -9.06
N SER A 366 -10.88 0.86 -9.99
CA SER A 366 -10.12 -0.36 -9.69
C SER A 366 -8.86 -0.04 -8.88
N ALA A 367 -8.14 1.03 -9.21
CA ALA A 367 -6.99 1.49 -8.45
C ALA A 367 -7.39 1.89 -7.02
N TRP A 368 -8.54 2.56 -6.84
CA TRP A 368 -9.10 2.85 -5.52
C TRP A 368 -9.43 1.56 -4.76
N ALA A 369 -10.15 0.61 -5.37
CA ALA A 369 -10.57 -0.62 -4.70
C ALA A 369 -9.39 -1.48 -4.23
N LEU A 370 -8.29 -1.50 -4.99
CA LEU A 370 -7.07 -2.23 -4.62
C LEU A 370 -6.34 -1.65 -3.40
N ARG A 371 -6.48 -0.34 -3.16
CA ARG A 371 -5.78 0.38 -2.06
C ARG A 371 -6.66 0.60 -0.84
N SER A 372 -7.96 0.77 -1.04
CA SER A 372 -8.89 1.19 0.00
C SER A 372 -9.22 0.06 0.97
N ALA A 373 -9.01 0.30 2.25
CA ALA A 373 -9.43 -0.64 3.29
C ALA A 373 -10.97 -0.75 3.38
N ILE A 374 -11.69 0.35 3.10
CA ILE A 374 -13.15 0.40 3.15
C ILE A 374 -13.80 -0.38 1.99
N ALA A 375 -13.11 -0.51 0.86
CA ALA A 375 -13.58 -1.32 -0.27
C ALA A 375 -13.68 -2.82 0.09
N GLY A 376 -12.86 -3.27 1.03
CA GLY A 376 -12.78 -4.66 1.47
C GLY A 376 -12.05 -5.58 0.47
N THR A 377 -11.60 -6.71 0.98
CA THR A 377 -10.79 -7.66 0.20
C THR A 377 -11.55 -8.21 -1.03
N ASN A 378 -12.84 -8.46 -0.91
CA ASN A 378 -13.65 -9.00 -2.01
C ASN A 378 -13.73 -8.01 -3.18
N THR A 379 -13.99 -6.73 -2.94
CA THR A 379 -14.02 -5.69 -3.98
C THR A 379 -12.65 -5.53 -4.62
N ALA A 380 -11.57 -5.57 -3.83
CA ALA A 380 -10.20 -5.53 -4.35
C ALA A 380 -9.89 -6.72 -5.28
N LEU A 381 -10.33 -7.93 -4.93
CA LEU A 381 -10.16 -9.11 -5.79
C LEU A 381 -11.00 -9.02 -7.07
N LEU A 382 -12.23 -8.49 -7.00
CA LEU A 382 -13.06 -8.23 -8.18
C LEU A 382 -12.41 -7.21 -9.11
N ALA A 383 -11.89 -6.11 -8.58
CA ALA A 383 -11.14 -5.12 -9.35
C ALA A 383 -9.89 -5.72 -10.00
N MET A 384 -9.15 -6.56 -9.29
CA MET A 384 -8.00 -7.30 -9.83
C MET A 384 -8.42 -8.23 -10.99
N MET A 385 -9.51 -8.98 -10.84
CA MET A 385 -10.03 -9.87 -11.88
C MET A 385 -10.45 -9.07 -13.12
N LEU A 386 -11.14 -7.94 -12.93
CA LEU A 386 -11.58 -7.04 -13.99
C LEU A 386 -10.37 -6.48 -14.77
N MET A 387 -9.34 -5.98 -14.07
CA MET A 387 -8.12 -5.47 -14.72
C MET A 387 -7.37 -6.58 -15.44
N SER A 388 -7.36 -7.80 -14.90
CA SER A 388 -6.72 -8.95 -15.56
C SER A 388 -7.47 -9.40 -16.82
N ALA A 389 -8.80 -9.22 -16.87
CA ALA A 389 -9.64 -9.59 -18.01
C ALA A 389 -9.57 -8.57 -19.15
N LEU A 390 -9.33 -7.28 -18.83
CA LEU A 390 -9.19 -6.23 -19.84
C LEU A 390 -7.90 -6.36 -20.67
N GLU A 391 -6.81 -6.83 -20.06
CA GLU A 391 -5.48 -7.02 -20.70
C GLU A 391 -4.90 -5.78 -21.39
N THR A 392 -5.51 -4.60 -21.22
CA THR A 392 -5.02 -3.33 -21.79
C THR A 392 -3.75 -2.86 -21.08
N PRO A 393 -2.89 -2.05 -21.73
CA PRO A 393 -1.70 -1.50 -21.07
C PRO A 393 -2.03 -0.75 -19.77
N GLU A 394 -3.11 0.04 -19.76
CA GLU A 394 -3.56 0.83 -18.63
C GLU A 394 -4.04 -0.06 -17.48
N ALA A 395 -4.79 -1.13 -17.78
CA ALA A 395 -5.22 -2.10 -16.76
C ALA A 395 -4.02 -2.81 -16.11
N VAL A 396 -3.03 -3.16 -16.91
CA VAL A 396 -1.79 -3.75 -16.40
C VAL A 396 -1.01 -2.77 -15.55
N ASP A 397 -0.96 -1.51 -15.93
CA ASP A 397 -0.30 -0.47 -15.13
C ASP A 397 -0.95 -0.31 -13.75
N VAL A 398 -2.28 -0.35 -13.67
CA VAL A 398 -3.01 -0.37 -12.38
C VAL A 398 -2.57 -1.55 -11.49
N LEU A 399 -2.44 -2.76 -12.06
CA LEU A 399 -2.00 -3.94 -11.33
C LEU A 399 -0.53 -3.83 -10.88
N LEU A 400 0.34 -3.30 -11.75
CA LEU A 400 1.75 -3.11 -11.42
C LEU A 400 1.96 -2.03 -10.36
N ASP A 401 1.17 -0.96 -10.37
CA ASP A 401 1.18 0.06 -9.32
C ASP A 401 0.76 -0.55 -7.98
N ALA A 402 -0.30 -1.36 -7.97
CA ALA A 402 -0.76 -2.03 -6.77
C ALA A 402 0.27 -3.01 -6.18
N LEU A 403 1.10 -3.67 -7.00
CA LEU A 403 2.17 -4.55 -6.52
C LEU A 403 3.23 -3.79 -5.70
N THR A 404 3.53 -2.56 -6.07
CA THR A 404 4.58 -1.76 -5.43
C THR A 404 4.04 -0.84 -4.32
N ASP A 405 2.73 -0.61 -4.26
CA ASP A 405 2.11 0.27 -3.28
C ASP A 405 2.09 -0.39 -1.87
N PRO A 406 2.73 0.23 -0.85
CA PRO A 406 2.73 -0.29 0.51
C PRO A 406 1.34 -0.42 1.17
N GLN A 407 0.35 0.33 0.69
CA GLN A 407 -1.02 0.32 1.23
C GLN A 407 -1.83 -0.90 0.79
N VAL A 408 -1.46 -1.53 -0.34
CA VAL A 408 -2.13 -2.75 -0.82
C VAL A 408 -1.71 -3.96 0.01
N SER A 409 -2.69 -4.76 0.43
CA SER A 409 -2.43 -5.93 1.26
C SER A 409 -1.59 -7.00 0.54
N ASP A 410 -0.76 -7.71 1.29
CA ASP A 410 0.07 -8.80 0.76
C ASP A 410 -0.76 -9.91 0.08
N GLY A 411 -1.99 -10.16 0.56
CA GLY A 411 -2.92 -11.13 -0.03
C GLY A 411 -3.33 -10.74 -1.46
N VAL A 412 -3.73 -9.48 -1.64
CA VAL A 412 -4.09 -8.92 -2.96
C VAL A 412 -2.88 -8.91 -3.90
N LYS A 413 -1.70 -8.52 -3.42
CA LYS A 413 -0.46 -8.56 -4.22
C LYS A 413 -0.11 -9.95 -4.71
N ARG A 414 -0.32 -10.98 -3.88
CA ARG A 414 -0.13 -12.38 -4.30
C ARG A 414 -1.10 -12.77 -5.40
N ALA A 415 -2.37 -12.41 -5.27
CA ALA A 415 -3.37 -12.66 -6.29
C ALA A 415 -3.03 -11.95 -7.62
N ILE A 416 -2.59 -10.69 -7.57
CA ILE A 416 -2.13 -9.92 -8.74
C ILE A 416 -0.94 -10.63 -9.42
N LEU A 417 0.06 -11.07 -8.65
CA LEU A 417 1.21 -11.80 -9.20
C LEU A 417 0.79 -13.08 -9.91
N GLN A 418 -0.15 -13.83 -9.33
CA GLN A 418 -0.70 -15.04 -9.96
C GLN A 418 -1.43 -14.71 -11.26
N ALA A 419 -2.27 -13.68 -11.27
CA ALA A 419 -3.00 -13.25 -12.45
C ALA A 419 -2.05 -12.78 -13.58
N LEU A 420 -1.08 -11.91 -13.27
CA LEU A 420 -0.09 -11.45 -14.23
C LEU A 420 0.79 -12.58 -14.78
N THR A 421 1.10 -13.58 -13.94
CA THR A 421 1.85 -14.75 -14.39
C THR A 421 1.02 -15.63 -15.32
N ALA A 422 -0.29 -15.77 -15.05
CA ALA A 422 -1.18 -16.55 -15.90
C ALA A 422 -1.36 -15.91 -17.30
N SER A 423 -1.44 -14.57 -17.37
CA SER A 423 -1.64 -13.86 -18.65
C SER A 423 -0.33 -13.59 -19.41
N ARG A 424 0.77 -13.30 -18.70
CA ARG A 424 2.03 -12.82 -19.29
C ARG A 424 3.23 -13.76 -19.09
N GLY A 425 3.02 -14.90 -18.47
CA GLY A 425 4.06 -15.90 -18.17
C GLY A 425 4.92 -15.53 -16.95
N PHE A 426 5.92 -16.38 -16.68
CA PHE A 426 6.85 -16.23 -15.56
C PHE A 426 7.86 -15.13 -15.84
N GLN A 427 7.54 -13.91 -15.49
CA GLN A 427 8.51 -12.82 -15.48
C GLN A 427 8.58 -12.19 -14.07
N PRO A 428 9.75 -11.68 -13.67
CA PRO A 428 9.89 -11.05 -12.37
C PRO A 428 9.31 -9.63 -12.39
N TYR A 429 8.48 -9.34 -11.39
CA TYR A 429 7.91 -8.04 -11.11
C TYR A 429 8.54 -7.42 -9.87
N ASP A 430 8.61 -6.11 -9.82
CA ASP A 430 8.96 -5.36 -8.62
C ASP A 430 7.74 -5.34 -7.69
N VAL A 431 7.92 -5.75 -6.42
CA VAL A 431 6.83 -5.93 -5.44
C VAL A 431 7.26 -5.44 -4.07
N ASP A 432 6.41 -4.66 -3.40
CA ASP A 432 6.55 -4.40 -1.96
C ASP A 432 5.72 -5.43 -1.19
N ILE A 433 6.37 -6.37 -0.52
CA ILE A 433 5.71 -7.43 0.24
C ILE A 433 6.42 -7.70 1.57
N GLY A 434 5.64 -7.84 2.64
CA GLY A 434 6.19 -8.02 3.98
C GLY A 434 7.10 -6.85 4.42
N GLY A 435 6.85 -5.63 3.91
CA GLY A 435 7.66 -4.45 4.17
C GLY A 435 9.02 -4.46 3.47
N ARG A 436 9.16 -5.20 2.37
CA ARG A 436 10.38 -5.28 1.55
C ARG A 436 10.05 -5.06 0.09
N TYR A 437 10.81 -4.19 -0.54
CA TYR A 437 10.77 -4.01 -1.99
C TYR A 437 11.72 -5.01 -2.65
N VAL A 438 11.17 -5.95 -3.37
CA VAL A 438 11.93 -7.07 -3.97
C VAL A 438 11.43 -7.36 -5.37
N ARG A 439 12.30 -7.98 -6.19
CA ARG A 439 11.93 -8.43 -7.52
C ARG A 439 11.58 -9.90 -7.49
N LEU A 440 10.31 -10.23 -7.69
CA LEU A 440 9.75 -11.57 -7.55
C LEU A 440 9.02 -12.02 -8.81
N ALA A 441 9.12 -13.31 -9.12
CA ALA A 441 8.16 -13.99 -9.98
C ALA A 441 7.09 -14.68 -9.11
N ALA A 442 5.91 -14.95 -9.65
CA ALA A 442 4.90 -15.76 -8.95
C ALA A 442 5.50 -17.10 -8.52
N GLY A 443 5.18 -17.51 -7.29
CA GLY A 443 5.78 -18.70 -6.67
C GLY A 443 6.99 -18.43 -5.76
N ALA A 444 7.60 -17.24 -5.81
CA ALA A 444 8.72 -16.85 -4.94
C ALA A 444 8.30 -16.40 -3.52
N LEU A 445 7.03 -16.45 -3.20
CA LEU A 445 6.44 -15.78 -2.02
C LEU A 445 6.57 -16.56 -0.70
N SER A 446 7.16 -17.76 -0.71
CA SER A 446 7.32 -18.59 0.50
C SER A 446 8.51 -18.23 1.39
N GLY A 447 9.14 -17.08 1.18
CA GLY A 447 10.28 -16.63 2.01
C GLY A 447 11.60 -17.32 1.73
N ARG A 448 11.65 -18.17 0.70
CA ARG A 448 12.89 -18.77 0.16
C ARG A 448 13.13 -18.18 -1.22
N THR A 449 14.35 -17.71 -1.47
CA THR A 449 14.80 -17.24 -2.78
C THR A 449 14.50 -18.30 -3.83
N MET A 450 13.51 -18.03 -4.70
CA MET A 450 13.18 -18.95 -5.80
C MET A 450 13.95 -18.54 -7.04
N ASP A 451 14.66 -19.52 -7.59
CA ASP A 451 15.17 -19.47 -8.95
C ASP A 451 13.95 -19.55 -9.89
N GLY A 452 13.44 -18.38 -10.32
CA GLY A 452 12.24 -18.30 -11.19
C GLY A 452 12.41 -19.05 -12.52
N GLU A 453 13.66 -19.28 -12.91
CA GLU A 453 14.05 -20.05 -14.08
C GLU A 453 13.74 -21.55 -13.90
N ALA A 454 13.99 -22.11 -12.71
CA ALA A 454 13.69 -23.50 -12.41
C ALA A 454 12.16 -23.79 -12.37
N ALA A 455 11.36 -22.81 -11.89
CA ALA A 455 9.91 -22.93 -11.89
C ALA A 455 9.33 -22.86 -13.32
N ARG A 456 9.85 -21.93 -14.11
CA ARG A 456 9.49 -21.76 -15.53
C ARG A 456 9.78 -23.03 -16.32
N THR A 457 10.95 -23.63 -16.15
CA THR A 457 11.39 -24.82 -16.87
C THR A 457 10.46 -26.00 -16.64
N VAL A 458 9.97 -26.22 -15.41
CA VAL A 458 9.10 -27.36 -15.08
C VAL A 458 7.70 -27.21 -15.68
N VAL A 459 7.08 -26.05 -15.56
CA VAL A 459 5.73 -25.83 -16.11
C VAL A 459 5.78 -25.76 -17.62
N GLN A 460 6.80 -25.11 -18.19
CA GLN A 460 7.00 -25.06 -19.64
C GLN A 460 7.18 -26.45 -20.21
N ALA A 461 8.00 -27.29 -19.61
CA ALA A 461 8.20 -28.68 -20.05
C ALA A 461 6.89 -29.49 -20.02
N ALA A 462 6.02 -29.27 -19.01
CA ALA A 462 4.71 -29.94 -18.97
C ALA A 462 3.74 -29.35 -20.03
N CYS A 463 3.77 -28.06 -20.28
CA CYS A 463 2.95 -27.41 -21.30
C CYS A 463 3.39 -27.82 -22.72
N ASP A 464 4.69 -27.87 -22.99
CA ASP A 464 5.25 -28.29 -24.29
C ASP A 464 4.87 -29.73 -24.61
N ALA A 465 4.84 -30.61 -23.59
CA ALA A 465 4.41 -31.99 -23.75
C ALA A 465 2.89 -32.14 -24.02
N LEU A 466 2.09 -31.15 -23.65
CA LEU A 466 0.65 -31.07 -23.85
C LEU A 466 0.24 -30.26 -25.09
N SER A 467 1.10 -29.37 -25.59
CA SER A 467 0.89 -28.55 -26.79
C SER A 467 1.07 -29.43 -28.08
N PRO A 468 0.32 -29.16 -29.18
CA PRO A 468 -0.61 -28.05 -29.43
C PRO A 468 -2.06 -28.31 -29.01
N ASP A 469 -2.40 -29.48 -28.49
CA ASP A 469 -3.79 -29.93 -28.28
C ASP A 469 -4.50 -29.17 -27.14
N PHE A 470 -3.74 -28.49 -26.26
CA PHE A 470 -4.28 -27.89 -25.03
C PHE A 470 -3.73 -26.49 -24.73
N PRO A 471 -4.16 -25.44 -25.45
CA PRO A 471 -3.68 -24.08 -25.23
C PRO A 471 -4.01 -23.51 -23.82
N GLN A 472 -4.96 -24.12 -23.12
CA GLN A 472 -5.33 -23.71 -21.75
C GLN A 472 -4.57 -24.45 -20.63
N ALA A 473 -3.69 -25.39 -20.97
CA ALA A 473 -2.90 -26.13 -19.97
C ALA A 473 -2.12 -25.20 -19.00
N PRO A 474 -1.47 -24.10 -19.46
CA PRO A 474 -0.78 -23.17 -18.57
C PRO A 474 -1.68 -22.58 -17.50
N LYS A 475 -2.93 -22.21 -17.84
CA LYS A 475 -3.90 -21.61 -16.91
C LYS A 475 -4.26 -22.56 -15.75
N MET A 476 -4.22 -23.85 -15.99
CA MET A 476 -4.54 -24.85 -14.97
C MET A 476 -3.31 -25.34 -14.20
N LEU A 477 -2.19 -25.60 -14.90
CA LEU A 477 -1.00 -26.19 -14.29
C LEU A 477 -0.22 -25.22 -13.42
N LEU A 478 -0.22 -23.95 -13.80
CA LEU A 478 0.56 -22.92 -13.14
C LEU A 478 0.11 -22.69 -11.69
N PRO A 479 -1.18 -22.46 -11.38
CA PRO A 479 -1.63 -22.31 -10.00
C PRO A 479 -1.33 -23.53 -9.14
N MET A 480 -1.48 -24.72 -9.70
CA MET A 480 -1.19 -25.98 -9.00
C MET A 480 0.28 -26.10 -8.63
N TYR A 481 1.17 -25.70 -9.53
CA TYR A 481 2.60 -25.76 -9.28
C TYR A 481 3.08 -24.69 -8.32
N ILE A 482 2.48 -23.49 -8.38
CA ILE A 482 2.72 -22.41 -7.41
C ILE A 482 2.37 -22.89 -6.00
N ALA A 483 1.16 -23.45 -5.80
CA ALA A 483 0.75 -24.00 -4.51
C ALA A 483 1.74 -25.03 -3.95
N PHE A 484 2.28 -25.88 -4.83
CA PHE A 484 3.29 -26.85 -4.45
C PHE A 484 4.62 -26.18 -4.03
N LEU A 485 5.08 -25.20 -4.79
CA LEU A 485 6.33 -24.48 -4.51
C LEU A 485 6.27 -23.70 -3.20
N GLU A 486 5.14 -23.06 -2.91
CA GLU A 486 4.92 -22.33 -1.66
C GLU A 486 5.09 -23.22 -0.42
N GLN A 487 4.65 -24.46 -0.48
CA GLN A 487 4.72 -25.39 0.65
C GLN A 487 6.02 -26.20 0.71
N ASN A 488 6.60 -26.54 -0.43
CA ASN A 488 7.71 -27.50 -0.51
C ASN A 488 9.03 -26.87 -0.95
N GLY A 489 9.02 -25.61 -1.41
CA GLY A 489 10.17 -24.94 -2.03
C GLY A 489 10.49 -25.48 -3.43
N VAL A 490 11.55 -24.93 -4.04
CA VAL A 490 11.98 -25.34 -5.39
C VAL A 490 12.59 -26.74 -5.36
N PRO A 491 12.11 -27.68 -6.21
CA PRO A 491 12.69 -29.00 -6.30
C PRO A 491 14.11 -28.92 -6.86
N LYS A 492 14.97 -29.82 -6.38
CA LYS A 492 16.33 -29.94 -6.92
C LYS A 492 16.27 -30.24 -8.42
N ARG A 493 17.27 -29.77 -9.19
CA ARG A 493 17.31 -29.91 -10.66
C ARG A 493 17.01 -31.36 -11.14
N ARG A 494 17.51 -32.39 -10.44
CA ARG A 494 17.23 -33.78 -10.71
C ARG A 494 15.76 -34.21 -10.50
N GLU A 495 14.97 -33.47 -9.77
CA GLU A 495 13.56 -33.76 -9.45
C GLU A 495 12.57 -32.99 -10.35
N GLN A 496 13.06 -32.02 -11.10
CA GLN A 496 12.23 -31.16 -11.97
C GLN A 496 11.50 -31.97 -13.06
N PRO A 497 12.14 -32.96 -13.75
CA PRO A 497 11.42 -33.77 -14.71
C PRO A 497 10.27 -34.60 -14.10
N ALA A 498 10.42 -35.04 -12.85
CA ALA A 498 9.35 -35.73 -12.14
C ALA A 498 8.18 -34.81 -11.75
N CYS A 499 8.45 -33.55 -11.49
CA CYS A 499 7.41 -32.53 -11.25
C CYS A 499 6.68 -32.21 -12.56
N ALA A 500 7.38 -32.04 -13.68
CA ALA A 500 6.77 -31.82 -15.00
C ALA A 500 5.88 -33.02 -15.43
N ALA A 501 6.36 -34.23 -15.29
CA ALA A 501 5.56 -35.46 -15.53
C ALA A 501 4.32 -35.53 -14.62
N ALA A 502 4.46 -35.10 -13.35
CA ALA A 502 3.35 -35.08 -12.41
C ALA A 502 2.28 -34.04 -12.78
N LEU A 503 2.67 -32.87 -13.28
CA LEU A 503 1.75 -31.85 -13.79
C LEU A 503 1.00 -32.33 -15.04
N GLU A 504 1.69 -32.92 -16.03
CA GLU A 504 1.03 -33.51 -17.20
C GLU A 504 0.04 -34.59 -16.79
N TYR A 505 0.43 -35.48 -15.88
CA TYR A 505 -0.46 -36.54 -15.36
C TYR A 505 -1.69 -35.96 -14.67
N LEU A 506 -1.52 -34.95 -13.84
CA LEU A 506 -2.63 -34.26 -13.15
C LEU A 506 -3.55 -33.56 -14.12
N PHE A 507 -3.02 -32.92 -15.15
CA PHE A 507 -3.81 -32.30 -16.20
C PHE A 507 -4.77 -33.30 -16.85
N HIS A 508 -4.23 -34.43 -17.35
CA HIS A 508 -5.06 -35.44 -17.96
C HIS A 508 -6.11 -36.02 -17.01
N ARG A 509 -5.72 -36.30 -15.77
CA ARG A 509 -6.62 -36.83 -14.75
C ARG A 509 -7.77 -35.87 -14.40
N LEU A 510 -7.48 -34.61 -14.23
CA LEU A 510 -8.48 -33.58 -13.89
C LEU A 510 -9.36 -33.21 -15.09
N SER A 511 -8.84 -33.35 -16.30
CA SER A 511 -9.60 -33.19 -17.55
C SER A 511 -10.39 -34.45 -17.94
N GLY A 512 -10.50 -35.47 -17.06
CA GLY A 512 -11.28 -36.70 -17.30
C GLY A 512 -10.66 -37.67 -18.33
N ARG A 513 -9.40 -37.46 -18.73
CA ARG A 513 -8.73 -38.26 -19.77
C ARG A 513 -7.95 -39.44 -19.20
N LYS A 514 -8.16 -40.63 -19.77
CA LYS A 514 -7.44 -41.82 -19.38
C LYS A 514 -6.12 -41.91 -20.18
N VAL A 515 -5.04 -41.37 -19.65
CA VAL A 515 -3.70 -41.53 -20.22
C VAL A 515 -2.88 -42.42 -19.28
N GLY A 516 -2.20 -43.42 -19.83
CA GLY A 516 -1.39 -44.35 -19.05
C GLY A 516 -0.18 -43.65 -18.42
N LEU A 517 -0.01 -43.81 -17.10
CA LEU A 517 1.08 -43.18 -16.34
C LEU A 517 2.46 -43.52 -16.92
N ASN A 518 2.64 -44.77 -17.39
CA ASN A 518 3.91 -45.24 -17.99
C ASN A 518 4.24 -44.47 -19.28
N ARG A 519 3.22 -44.08 -20.08
CA ARG A 519 3.41 -43.29 -21.30
C ARG A 519 3.91 -41.88 -21.00
N ILE A 520 3.33 -41.28 -19.96
CA ILE A 520 3.74 -39.94 -19.52
C ILE A 520 5.16 -39.98 -18.96
N THR A 521 5.42 -40.89 -18.03
CA THR A 521 6.73 -40.97 -17.35
C THR A 521 7.89 -41.31 -18.28
N ALA A 522 7.63 -42.07 -19.35
CA ALA A 522 8.63 -42.36 -20.39
C ALA A 522 9.11 -41.09 -21.11
N LYS A 523 8.22 -40.09 -21.33
CA LYS A 523 8.60 -38.80 -21.96
C LYS A 523 9.66 -38.03 -21.16
N TYR A 524 9.62 -38.14 -19.84
CA TYR A 524 10.48 -37.38 -18.92
C TYR A 524 11.62 -38.23 -18.33
N GLY A 525 11.74 -39.51 -18.70
CA GLY A 525 12.76 -40.41 -18.16
C GLY A 525 12.63 -40.67 -16.65
N VAL A 526 11.41 -40.69 -16.10
CA VAL A 526 11.16 -40.79 -14.65
C VAL A 526 10.36 -42.04 -14.31
N SER A 527 10.52 -42.55 -13.08
CA SER A 527 9.75 -43.72 -12.65
C SER A 527 8.29 -43.37 -12.36
N PRO A 528 7.32 -44.26 -12.67
CA PRO A 528 5.90 -44.06 -12.38
C PRO A 528 5.62 -43.81 -10.89
N ARG A 529 6.40 -44.45 -10.01
CA ARG A 529 6.31 -44.28 -8.55
C ARG A 529 6.66 -42.84 -8.13
N LEU A 530 7.74 -42.29 -8.69
CA LEU A 530 8.19 -40.93 -8.37
C LEU A 530 7.20 -39.89 -8.89
N CYS A 531 6.70 -40.05 -10.12
CA CYS A 531 5.67 -39.19 -10.71
C CYS A 531 4.40 -39.16 -9.82
N ARG A 532 3.89 -40.33 -9.42
CA ARG A 532 2.71 -40.44 -8.55
C ARG A 532 2.94 -39.79 -7.19
N THR A 533 4.12 -39.91 -6.60
CA THR A 533 4.50 -39.29 -5.35
C THR A 533 4.48 -37.77 -5.47
N LYS A 534 5.05 -37.20 -6.55
CA LYS A 534 5.03 -35.74 -6.79
C LYS A 534 3.62 -35.25 -7.08
N ALA A 535 2.83 -35.96 -7.88
CA ALA A 535 1.43 -35.61 -8.16
C ALA A 535 0.58 -35.54 -6.86
N ASN A 536 0.73 -36.51 -5.97
CA ASN A 536 0.03 -36.50 -4.69
C ASN A 536 0.47 -35.34 -3.79
N ARG A 537 1.75 -34.94 -3.80
CA ARG A 537 2.25 -33.78 -3.07
C ARG A 537 1.68 -32.47 -3.64
N ILE A 538 1.63 -32.32 -4.97
CA ILE A 538 1.02 -31.17 -5.64
C ILE A 538 -0.46 -31.06 -5.26
N LEU A 539 -1.24 -32.14 -5.33
CA LEU A 539 -2.65 -32.14 -4.95
C LEU A 539 -2.88 -31.77 -3.47
N ARG A 540 -2.02 -32.30 -2.57
CA ARG A 540 -2.11 -31.91 -1.14
C ARG A 540 -1.84 -30.44 -0.94
N ALA A 541 -0.88 -29.86 -1.66
CA ALA A 541 -0.56 -28.45 -1.58
C ALA A 541 -1.73 -27.57 -2.05
N VAL A 542 -2.37 -27.94 -3.17
CA VAL A 542 -3.55 -27.24 -3.69
C VAL A 542 -4.72 -27.29 -2.69
N ARG A 543 -5.00 -28.46 -2.09
CA ARG A 543 -6.06 -28.61 -1.08
C ARG A 543 -5.81 -27.75 0.15
N LYS A 544 -4.59 -27.77 0.68
CA LYS A 544 -4.22 -26.98 1.85
C LYS A 544 -4.30 -25.47 1.57
N GLN A 545 -3.99 -25.04 0.35
CA GLN A 545 -4.15 -23.65 -0.05
C GLN A 545 -5.64 -23.25 -0.13
N ALA A 546 -6.50 -24.12 -0.64
CA ALA A 546 -7.95 -23.92 -0.67
C ALA A 546 -8.53 -23.84 0.76
N GLU A 547 -8.10 -24.73 1.67
CA GLU A 547 -8.51 -24.70 3.09
C GLU A 547 -8.04 -23.44 3.83
N ASN A 548 -6.85 -22.93 3.54
CA ASN A 548 -6.34 -21.70 4.12
C ASN A 548 -7.11 -20.46 3.60
N ASN A 549 -7.49 -20.47 2.32
CA ASN A 549 -8.30 -19.40 1.73
C ASN A 549 -9.73 -19.39 2.30
N THR A 550 -10.33 -20.56 2.59
CA THR A 550 -11.64 -20.66 3.24
C THR A 550 -11.59 -20.32 4.73
N LYS A 551 -10.53 -20.66 5.45
CA LYS A 551 -10.34 -20.29 6.85
C LYS A 551 -10.05 -18.79 7.01
N GLY A 552 -9.29 -18.17 6.14
CA GLY A 552 -9.08 -16.72 6.13
C GLY A 552 -10.38 -15.93 5.92
N SER A 553 -11.32 -16.47 5.14
CA SER A 553 -12.64 -15.87 4.93
C SER A 553 -13.59 -16.03 6.14
N VAL A 554 -13.46 -17.14 6.88
CA VAL A 554 -14.29 -17.39 8.08
C VAL A 554 -13.76 -16.66 9.32
N ASP A 555 -12.43 -16.54 9.46
CA ASP A 555 -11.82 -15.76 10.54
C ASP A 555 -12.05 -14.25 10.36
N ASP A 556 -12.11 -13.75 9.12
CA ASP A 556 -12.50 -12.36 8.83
C ASP A 556 -13.99 -12.09 9.10
N GLU A 557 -14.88 -13.05 8.86
CA GLU A 557 -16.33 -12.93 9.19
C GLU A 557 -16.61 -13.03 10.70
N MET A 558 -15.84 -13.83 11.46
CA MET A 558 -15.99 -13.92 12.93
C MET A 558 -15.37 -12.72 13.68
N HIS A 559 -14.55 -11.90 13.04
CA HIS A 559 -14.02 -10.66 13.61
C HIS A 559 -14.87 -9.41 13.28
N GLN A 560 -15.94 -9.55 12.49
CA GLN A 560 -16.90 -8.47 12.17
C GLN A 560 -18.25 -8.61 12.92
N LEU A 561 -18.44 -9.66 13.72
CA LEU A 561 -19.52 -9.82 14.69
C LEU A 561 -19.00 -9.56 16.11
#